data_71786f150fda4f66f3796fd2480c618b
#
_entry.id   71786f150fda4f66f3796fd2480c618b
#
_cell.length_a   1.000
_cell.length_b   1.000
_cell.length_c   1.000
_cell.angle_alpha   90.00
_cell.angle_beta   90.00
_cell.angle_gamma   90.00
#
_symmetry.space_group_name_H-M   'P 1'
#
loop_
_entity.id
_entity.type
_entity.pdbx_description
1 polymer ?
#
loop_
_entity_poly.entity_id
_entity_poly.type
_entity_poly.pdbx_seq_one_letter_code
_entity_poly.pdbx_strand_id
1 'polypeptide(L)'
;MKRKYSLDIKAGSINALVGPSGSGKSTIAKLLASFWDVSSGQITYGGLDIRQLPLDYYSRQIAYVTQDNYLFDETIMENIRMGNPAASDEEVIEIARRCGCYDFI
;
A
#
# COMPACT_ATOMS: atom_id res chain seq x y z
N MET A 1 -20.70 6.02 -13.31
CA MET A 1 -19.92 6.38 -14.53
C MET A 1 -18.67 5.55 -14.59
N LYS A 2 -18.44 4.91 -15.72
CA LYS A 2 -17.19 4.14 -15.94
C LYS A 2 -16.10 5.07 -16.41
N ARG A 3 -14.91 4.97 -15.80
CA ARG A 3 -13.71 5.68 -16.24
C ARG A 3 -12.67 4.67 -16.68
N LYS A 4 -11.92 5.01 -17.71
CA LYS A 4 -10.81 4.18 -18.20
C LYS A 4 -9.50 4.86 -17.88
N TYR A 5 -8.57 4.10 -17.32
CA TYR A 5 -7.22 4.54 -17.03
C TYR A 5 -6.22 3.56 -17.62
N SER A 6 -5.10 4.07 -18.07
CA SER A 6 -3.97 3.26 -18.48
C SER A 6 -2.71 3.86 -17.87
N LEU A 7 -2.04 3.10 -17.01
CA LEU A 7 -0.84 3.52 -16.29
C LEU A 7 0.22 2.45 -16.40
N ASP A 8 1.46 2.88 -16.52
CA ASP A 8 2.62 2.00 -16.42
C ASP A 8 3.53 2.55 -15.32
N ILE A 9 3.64 1.80 -14.22
CA ILE A 9 4.50 2.15 -13.08
C ILE A 9 5.72 1.26 -13.14
N LYS A 10 6.86 1.87 -13.43
CA LYS A 10 8.12 1.15 -13.57
C LYS A 10 8.72 0.83 -12.20
N ALA A 11 9.39 -0.31 -12.11
CA ALA A 11 10.11 -0.70 -10.91
C ALA A 11 11.13 0.37 -10.51
N GLY A 12 11.23 0.63 -9.19
CA GLY A 12 12.17 1.60 -8.64
C GLY A 12 11.82 3.06 -8.93
N SER A 13 10.61 3.34 -9.45
CA SER A 13 10.18 4.71 -9.77
C SER A 13 9.28 5.29 -8.68
N ILE A 14 9.22 6.62 -8.64
CA ILE A 14 8.26 7.38 -7.83
C ILE A 14 7.30 8.03 -8.80
N ASN A 15 6.01 7.84 -8.58
CA ASN A 15 4.95 8.36 -9.45
C ASN A 15 3.97 9.18 -8.62
N ALA A 16 3.45 10.26 -9.19
CA ALA A 16 2.46 11.11 -8.55
C ALA A 16 1.19 11.15 -9.39
N LEU A 17 0.05 10.96 -8.73
CA LEU A 17 -1.27 11.15 -9.33
C LEU A 17 -1.77 12.52 -8.91
N VAL A 18 -1.96 13.43 -9.86
CA VAL A 18 -2.41 14.78 -9.60
C VAL A 18 -3.74 15.05 -10.28
N GLY A 19 -4.56 15.87 -9.65
CA GLY A 19 -5.86 16.24 -10.18
C GLY A 19 -6.76 16.80 -9.09
N PRO A 20 -7.89 17.40 -9.47
CA PRO A 20 -8.86 17.92 -8.51
C PRO A 20 -9.57 16.78 -7.77
N SER A 21 -10.28 17.14 -6.69
CA SER A 21 -11.15 16.20 -6.00
C SER A 21 -12.17 15.60 -6.99
N GLY A 22 -12.42 14.29 -6.85
CA GLY A 22 -13.35 13.58 -7.73
C GLY A 22 -12.77 13.17 -9.08
N SER A 23 -11.45 13.37 -9.30
CA SER A 23 -10.80 12.94 -10.54
C SER A 23 -10.47 11.44 -10.57
N GLY A 24 -10.66 10.72 -9.46
CA GLY A 24 -10.44 9.28 -9.39
C GLY A 24 -9.09 8.86 -8.82
N LYS A 25 -8.30 9.78 -8.25
CA LYS A 25 -6.99 9.46 -7.67
C LYS A 25 -7.07 8.39 -6.57
N SER A 26 -7.98 8.58 -5.62
CA SER A 26 -8.19 7.62 -4.52
C SER A 26 -8.72 6.29 -5.02
N THR A 27 -9.55 6.30 -6.05
CA THR A 27 -10.09 5.09 -6.68
C THR A 27 -8.96 4.26 -7.30
N ILE A 28 -8.04 4.91 -8.02
CA ILE A 28 -6.88 4.24 -8.59
C ILE A 28 -6.03 3.59 -7.48
N ALA A 29 -5.76 4.33 -6.40
CA ALA A 29 -4.99 3.80 -5.28
C ALA A 29 -5.65 2.57 -4.66
N LYS A 30 -6.97 2.59 -4.45
CA LYS A 30 -7.72 1.47 -3.89
C LYS A 30 -7.75 0.26 -4.83
N LEU A 31 -7.84 0.48 -6.13
CA LEU A 31 -7.77 -0.60 -7.12
C LEU A 31 -6.37 -1.24 -7.13
N LEU A 32 -5.31 -0.43 -7.06
CA LEU A 32 -3.94 -0.94 -6.99
C LEU A 32 -3.69 -1.71 -5.69
N ALA A 33 -4.31 -1.29 -4.59
CA ALA A 33 -4.21 -2.00 -3.31
C ALA A 33 -5.12 -3.24 -3.23
N SER A 34 -5.89 -3.52 -4.30
CA SER A 34 -6.82 -4.64 -4.37
C SER A 34 -7.98 -4.57 -3.36
N PHE A 35 -8.35 -3.38 -2.93
CA PHE A 35 -9.55 -3.20 -2.10
C PHE A 35 -10.82 -3.34 -2.92
N TRP A 36 -10.77 -3.03 -4.20
CA TRP A 36 -11.85 -3.20 -5.17
C TRP A 36 -11.32 -3.87 -6.43
N ASP A 37 -12.19 -4.62 -7.10
CA ASP A 37 -11.88 -5.21 -8.39
C ASP A 37 -12.19 -4.25 -9.53
N VAL A 38 -11.42 -4.35 -10.61
CA VAL A 38 -11.71 -3.60 -11.83
C VAL A 38 -12.97 -4.16 -12.49
N SER A 39 -13.81 -3.29 -13.03
CA SER A 39 -15.00 -3.72 -13.78
C SER A 39 -14.65 -4.22 -15.18
N SER A 40 -13.55 -3.77 -15.75
CA SER A 40 -13.00 -4.23 -17.02
C SER A 40 -11.49 -3.94 -17.05
N GLY A 41 -10.80 -4.59 -17.99
CA GLY A 41 -9.35 -4.47 -18.04
C GLY A 41 -8.66 -5.32 -16.98
N GLN A 42 -7.42 -4.97 -16.69
CA GLN A 42 -6.62 -5.71 -15.71
C GLN A 42 -5.60 -4.80 -15.03
N ILE A 43 -5.15 -5.24 -13.87
CA ILE A 43 -3.98 -4.70 -13.17
C ILE A 43 -2.95 -5.83 -13.13
N THR A 44 -1.73 -5.54 -13.56
CA THR A 44 -0.64 -6.53 -13.55
C THR A 44 0.45 -6.12 -12.59
N TYR A 45 1.06 -7.12 -11.97
CA TYR A 45 2.23 -6.99 -11.12
C TYR A 45 3.28 -7.98 -11.60
N GLY A 46 4.42 -7.46 -12.06
CA GLY A 46 5.45 -8.30 -12.64
C GLY A 46 4.98 -9.10 -13.87
N GLY A 47 4.04 -8.54 -14.64
CA GLY A 47 3.49 -9.17 -15.84
C GLY A 47 2.32 -10.13 -15.59
N LEU A 48 1.96 -10.36 -14.33
CA LEU A 48 0.84 -11.24 -13.97
C LEU A 48 -0.37 -10.42 -13.51
N ASP A 49 -1.56 -10.81 -13.94
CA ASP A 49 -2.80 -10.22 -13.43
C ASP A 49 -2.89 -10.45 -11.92
N ILE A 50 -3.13 -9.38 -11.15
CA ILE A 50 -3.15 -9.48 -9.68
C ILE A 50 -4.26 -10.42 -9.18
N ARG A 51 -5.32 -10.66 -9.98
CA ARG A 51 -6.38 -11.61 -9.63
C ARG A 51 -5.89 -13.07 -9.67
N GLN A 52 -4.78 -13.34 -10.33
CA GLN A 52 -4.14 -14.66 -10.38
C GLN A 52 -3.17 -14.89 -9.23
N LEU A 53 -2.86 -13.83 -8.48
CA LEU A 53 -1.96 -13.90 -7.32
C LEU A 53 -2.76 -14.16 -6.05
N PRO A 54 -2.25 -14.97 -5.11
CA PRO A 54 -2.85 -15.08 -3.79
C PRO A 54 -2.96 -13.69 -3.14
N LEU A 55 -4.12 -13.39 -2.54
CA LEU A 55 -4.37 -12.06 -1.96
C LEU A 55 -3.36 -11.72 -0.86
N ASP A 56 -3.03 -12.70 -0.02
CA ASP A 56 -2.06 -12.52 1.05
C ASP A 56 -0.64 -12.24 0.51
N TYR A 57 -0.27 -12.87 -0.60
CA TYR A 57 1.00 -12.56 -1.26
C TYR A 57 1.01 -11.13 -1.81
N TYR A 58 -0.03 -10.74 -2.55
CA TYR A 58 -0.09 -9.42 -3.17
C TYR A 58 -0.14 -8.31 -2.12
N SER A 59 -0.92 -8.48 -1.07
CA SER A 59 -1.04 -7.46 -0.02
C SER A 59 0.26 -7.24 0.75
N ARG A 60 1.13 -8.25 0.85
CA ARG A 60 2.47 -8.09 1.45
C ARG A 60 3.41 -7.25 0.60
N GLN A 61 3.12 -7.07 -0.69
CA GLN A 61 3.93 -6.24 -1.59
C GLN A 61 3.56 -4.76 -1.51
N ILE A 62 2.49 -4.42 -0.78
CA ILE A 62 1.91 -3.08 -0.79
C ILE A 62 1.88 -2.53 0.63
N ALA A 63 2.32 -1.27 0.79
CA ALA A 63 2.04 -0.46 1.96
C ALA A 63 1.11 0.67 1.54
N TYR A 64 -0.04 0.78 2.21
CA TYR A 64 -1.06 1.76 1.90
C TYR A 64 -1.19 2.76 3.04
N VAL A 65 -0.87 4.02 2.77
CA VAL A 65 -0.94 5.11 3.76
C VAL A 65 -2.13 5.98 3.43
N THR A 66 -3.03 6.14 4.39
CA THR A 66 -4.26 6.92 4.25
C THR A 66 -4.25 8.14 5.16
N GLN A 67 -5.25 9.01 5.00
CA GLN A 67 -5.50 10.10 5.93
C GLN A 67 -6.08 9.62 7.26
N ASP A 68 -6.79 8.49 7.22
CA ASP A 68 -7.37 7.89 8.41
C ASP A 68 -6.29 7.09 9.14
N ASN A 69 -6.08 7.43 10.41
CA ASN A 69 -5.09 6.77 11.24
C ASN A 69 -5.78 5.83 12.21
N TYR A 70 -5.27 4.62 12.34
CA TYR A 70 -5.77 3.64 13.30
C TYR A 70 -4.59 2.99 14.02
N LEU A 71 -4.70 2.92 15.33
CA LEU A 71 -3.78 2.17 16.17
C LEU A 71 -4.56 1.06 16.85
N PHE A 72 -4.04 -0.15 16.78
CA PHE A 72 -4.59 -1.28 17.53
C PHE A 72 -4.24 -1.15 19.00
N ASP A 73 -5.07 -1.75 19.84
CA ASP A 73 -4.86 -1.77 21.30
C ASP A 73 -3.73 -2.74 21.67
N GLU A 74 -2.55 -2.36 21.24
CA GLU A 74 -1.30 -3.10 21.39
C GLU A 74 -0.17 -2.10 21.62
N THR A 75 1.02 -2.60 21.93
CA THR A 75 2.19 -1.71 22.04
C THR A 75 2.47 -1.01 20.72
N ILE A 76 3.23 0.09 20.79
CA ILE A 76 3.70 0.80 19.59
C ILE A 76 4.54 -0.15 18.73
N MET A 77 5.40 -0.94 19.38
CA MET A 77 6.23 -1.93 18.68
C MET A 77 5.39 -2.92 17.89
N GLU A 78 4.33 -3.46 18.47
CA GLU A 78 3.45 -4.42 17.78
C GLU A 78 2.64 -3.76 16.66
N ASN A 79 2.24 -2.51 16.82
CA ASN A 79 1.60 -1.75 15.73
C ASN A 79 2.53 -1.59 14.54
N ILE A 80 3.81 -1.28 14.77
CA ILE A 80 4.80 -1.18 13.69
C ILE A 80 5.04 -2.55 13.06
N ARG A 81 5.13 -3.60 13.89
CA ARG A 81 5.39 -4.98 13.44
C ARG A 81 4.30 -5.52 12.52
N MET A 82 3.10 -4.97 12.53
CA MET A 82 2.02 -5.44 11.66
C MET A 82 2.38 -5.44 10.18
N GLY A 83 3.28 -4.55 9.76
CA GLY A 83 3.78 -4.54 8.38
C GLY A 83 4.61 -5.75 8.01
N ASN A 84 5.23 -6.39 8.99
CA ASN A 84 6.00 -7.62 8.82
C ASN A 84 5.98 -8.40 10.15
N PRO A 85 5.01 -9.31 10.35
CA PRO A 85 4.87 -10.04 11.62
C PRO A 85 6.09 -10.89 12.00
N ALA A 86 6.96 -11.21 11.05
CA ALA A 86 8.19 -11.98 11.29
C ALA A 86 9.37 -11.10 11.71
N ALA A 87 9.21 -9.78 11.77
CA ALA A 87 10.30 -8.86 12.11
C ALA A 87 10.73 -9.00 13.57
N SER A 88 12.03 -8.94 13.82
CA SER A 88 12.59 -8.89 15.17
C SER A 88 12.37 -7.51 15.80
N ASP A 89 12.56 -7.43 17.12
CA ASP A 89 12.47 -6.14 17.83
C ASP A 89 13.50 -5.15 17.28
N GLU A 90 14.70 -5.60 16.98
CA GLU A 90 15.77 -4.78 16.42
C GLU A 90 15.40 -4.22 15.06
N GLU A 91 14.76 -5.02 14.20
CA GLU A 91 14.29 -4.58 12.89
C GLU A 91 13.18 -3.54 13.01
N VAL A 92 12.26 -3.71 13.97
CA VAL A 92 11.21 -2.74 14.24
C VAL A 92 11.81 -1.42 14.71
N ILE A 93 12.77 -1.45 15.64
CA ILE A 93 13.45 -0.26 16.13
C ILE A 93 14.20 0.44 15.00
N GLU A 94 14.88 -0.31 14.15
CA GLU A 94 15.64 0.24 13.03
C GLU A 94 14.72 0.97 12.04
N ILE A 95 13.57 0.38 11.70
CA ILE A 95 12.64 1.04 10.79
C ILE A 95 12.03 2.30 11.42
N ALA A 96 11.76 2.28 12.73
CA ALA A 96 11.28 3.46 13.44
C ALA A 96 12.30 4.61 13.39
N ARG A 97 13.59 4.29 13.50
CA ARG A 97 14.67 5.29 13.33
C ARG A 97 14.71 5.83 11.93
N ARG A 98 14.67 4.97 10.94
CA ARG A 98 14.73 5.36 9.53
C ARG A 98 13.54 6.21 9.11
N CYS A 99 12.38 5.95 9.67
CA CYS A 99 11.17 6.75 9.43
C CYS A 99 11.10 8.04 10.25
N GLY A 100 12.05 8.27 11.16
CA GLY A 100 12.12 9.48 11.96
C GLY A 100 11.14 9.53 13.13
N CYS A 101 10.48 8.42 13.48
CA CYS A 101 9.51 8.41 14.57
C CYS A 101 10.10 7.91 15.91
N TYR A 102 11.29 7.35 15.90
CA TYR A 102 11.89 6.77 17.11
C TYR A 102 12.03 7.78 18.26
N ASP A 103 12.42 9.01 17.96
CA ASP A 103 12.74 10.01 18.97
C ASP A 103 11.52 10.52 19.75
N PHE A 104 10.31 10.35 19.21
CA PHE A 104 9.09 10.80 19.89
C PHE A 104 8.15 9.67 20.32
N ILE A 105 8.59 8.45 20.23
CA ILE A 105 7.85 7.30 20.77
C ILE A 105 8.11 7.14 22.26
#